data_0940d606d6cfac177c903df2629c9492
#
_entry.id   0940d606d6cfac177c903df2629c9492
#
_cell.length_a   1.000
_cell.length_b   1.000
_cell.length_c   1.000
_cell.angle_alpha   90.00
_cell.angle_beta   90.00
_cell.angle_gamma   90.00
#
_symmetry.space_group_name_H-M   'P 1'
#
loop_
_entity.id
_entity.type
_entity.pdbx_description
1 polymer ?
#
loop_
_entity_poly.entity_id
_entity_poly.type
_entity_poly.pdbx_seq_one_letter_code
_entity_poly.pdbx_strand_id
1 'polypeptide(L)'
;MRWQGRRESDNVEDRRSSGGGGPSMGGPGFRLPSGKGGIILLVVVLVAGYYGVDLTGLMTGETGQQQQYSQRSISPNEDEAAKFTSVILATTEDTWGQQFEKMGRTYQPPKLVMYRGATRTGCGTGQSVMGPFYCPADSTVYIDLSFYDDMKSKLGADGDFAQGYVIAHEVGHHVQKLLGIEPKLRQMQQNASQAEVNRLSVRMELQADCFAGVWGHSMQQQGVLETGDLEEALNAAQAIGDDRLQQQSQGRVVPDSFTH
;
A
#
# COMPACT_ATOMS: atom_id res chain seq x y z
N MET A 1 -17.92 11.58 8.48
CA MET A 1 -16.76 12.41 8.94
C MET A 1 -16.72 13.74 8.18
N ARG A 2 -16.46 14.87 8.84
CA ARG A 2 -16.42 16.21 8.21
C ARG A 2 -15.00 16.56 7.78
N TRP A 3 -14.59 16.11 6.63
CA TRP A 3 -13.23 16.29 6.13
C TRP A 3 -13.08 17.37 5.04
N GLN A 4 -14.18 17.71 4.34
CA GLN A 4 -14.17 18.68 3.24
C GLN A 4 -13.70 20.05 3.71
N GLY A 5 -12.87 20.71 2.90
CA GLY A 5 -12.34 22.06 3.19
C GLY A 5 -11.20 22.10 4.21
N ARG A 6 -10.75 20.95 4.71
CA ARG A 6 -9.57 20.88 5.60
C ARG A 6 -8.26 20.90 4.80
N ARG A 7 -7.15 21.12 5.51
CA ARG A 7 -5.80 21.13 4.93
C ARG A 7 -5.48 19.78 4.27
N GLU A 8 -4.88 19.86 3.10
CA GLU A 8 -4.28 18.71 2.43
C GLU A 8 -2.79 18.61 2.81
N SER A 9 -2.24 17.40 2.83
CA SER A 9 -0.81 17.17 3.11
C SER A 9 0.02 17.42 1.86
N ASP A 10 1.19 18.04 2.04
CA ASP A 10 2.22 18.19 1.01
C ASP A 10 3.11 16.94 0.88
N ASN A 11 2.93 15.94 1.77
CA ASN A 11 3.71 14.70 1.78
C ASN A 11 3.10 13.58 0.92
N VAL A 12 2.25 13.94 -0.04
CA VAL A 12 1.58 13.00 -0.96
C VAL A 12 2.27 13.01 -2.32
N GLU A 13 2.57 11.83 -2.85
CA GLU A 13 3.05 11.61 -4.20
C GLU A 13 2.00 10.81 -4.99
N ASP A 14 1.49 11.40 -6.07
CA ASP A 14 0.48 10.77 -6.92
C ASP A 14 1.14 10.07 -8.12
N ARG A 15 1.17 8.73 -8.09
CA ARG A 15 1.68 7.89 -9.18
C ARG A 15 0.57 7.23 -9.99
N ARG A 16 -0.70 7.60 -9.80
CA ARG A 16 -1.85 6.98 -10.48
C ARG A 16 -1.80 7.12 -12.00
N SER A 17 -1.23 8.23 -12.50
CA SER A 17 -1.06 8.48 -13.93
C SER A 17 0.23 7.91 -14.53
N SER A 18 1.23 7.64 -13.68
CA SER A 18 2.45 6.97 -14.11
C SER A 18 2.16 5.47 -14.16
N GLY A 19 1.71 4.98 -15.29
CA GLY A 19 1.61 3.54 -15.56
C GLY A 19 2.94 2.89 -15.19
N GLY A 20 2.87 1.77 -14.42
CA GLY A 20 4.01 1.11 -13.78
C GLY A 20 5.29 1.20 -14.62
N GLY A 21 6.20 2.06 -14.19
CA GLY A 21 7.47 2.27 -14.88
C GLY A 21 8.34 1.03 -14.78
N GLY A 22 8.11 0.08 -15.67
CA GLY A 22 9.19 -0.79 -16.12
C GLY A 22 10.29 0.12 -16.68
N PRO A 23 11.57 -0.26 -16.62
CA PRO A 23 12.63 0.52 -17.20
C PRO A 23 12.26 0.77 -18.66
N SER A 24 12.01 2.04 -19.02
CA SER A 24 11.97 2.47 -20.40
C SER A 24 13.36 2.21 -20.95
N MET A 25 13.55 1.03 -21.53
CA MET A 25 14.64 0.79 -22.47
C MET A 25 14.27 1.52 -23.76
N GLY A 26 14.29 2.85 -23.71
CA GLY A 26 14.43 3.69 -24.89
C GLY A 26 15.82 3.51 -25.46
N GLY A 27 16.08 2.34 -26.04
CA GLY A 27 17.21 2.08 -26.91
C GLY A 27 16.75 2.14 -28.35
N PRO A 28 17.56 2.67 -29.28
CA PRO A 28 17.23 2.76 -30.68
C PRO A 28 16.97 1.36 -31.26
N GLY A 29 15.90 1.23 -32.02
CA GLY A 29 15.36 0.06 -32.68
C GLY A 29 16.30 -1.15 -32.81
N PHE A 30 15.94 -2.23 -32.14
CA PHE A 30 16.63 -3.52 -32.30
C PHE A 30 16.31 -4.03 -33.67
N ARG A 31 17.20 -3.72 -34.65
CA ARG A 31 17.19 -4.36 -35.95
C ARG A 31 17.75 -5.77 -35.76
N LEU A 32 16.92 -6.77 -36.01
CA LEU A 32 17.34 -8.16 -36.07
C LEU A 32 18.53 -8.28 -37.06
N PRO A 33 19.68 -8.80 -36.64
CA PRO A 33 20.77 -9.03 -37.58
C PRO A 33 20.34 -10.14 -38.52
N SER A 34 20.26 -9.83 -39.80
CA SER A 34 20.20 -10.82 -40.89
C SER A 34 21.55 -11.56 -40.93
N GLY A 35 21.55 -12.84 -40.66
CA GLY A 35 22.75 -13.66 -40.67
C GLY A 35 22.75 -14.75 -39.61
N LYS A 36 23.91 -15.26 -39.24
CA LYS A 36 24.07 -16.33 -38.23
C LYS A 36 23.39 -16.07 -36.89
N GLY A 37 23.18 -14.81 -36.51
CA GLY A 37 22.46 -14.42 -35.31
C GLY A 37 20.95 -14.76 -35.32
N GLY A 38 20.30 -14.73 -36.49
CA GLY A 38 18.91 -15.13 -36.64
C GLY A 38 18.68 -16.62 -36.41
N ILE A 39 19.64 -17.44 -36.79
CA ILE A 39 19.60 -18.91 -36.61
C ILE A 39 19.74 -19.23 -35.11
N ILE A 40 20.61 -18.54 -34.40
CA ILE A 40 20.79 -18.73 -32.94
C ILE A 40 19.52 -18.37 -32.21
N LEU A 41 18.85 -17.26 -32.56
CA LEU A 41 17.60 -16.87 -31.97
C LEU A 41 16.50 -17.91 -32.19
N LEU A 42 16.42 -18.46 -33.41
CA LEU A 42 15.47 -19.53 -33.76
C LEU A 42 15.71 -20.79 -32.89
N VAL A 43 16.95 -21.18 -32.71
CA VAL A 43 17.28 -22.33 -31.84
C VAL A 43 16.90 -22.06 -30.39
N VAL A 44 17.14 -20.85 -29.86
CA VAL A 44 16.78 -20.48 -28.50
C VAL A 44 15.26 -20.54 -28.30
N VAL A 45 14.46 -20.06 -29.26
CA VAL A 45 13.00 -20.11 -29.20
C VAL A 45 12.50 -21.56 -29.25
N LEU A 46 13.09 -22.40 -30.09
CA LEU A 46 12.70 -23.82 -30.18
C LEU A 46 13.07 -24.60 -28.91
N VAL A 47 14.23 -24.34 -28.32
CA VAL A 47 14.65 -24.96 -27.07
C VAL A 47 13.75 -24.47 -25.90
N ALA A 48 13.46 -23.19 -25.86
CA ALA A 48 12.54 -22.64 -24.84
C ALA A 48 11.14 -23.23 -24.96
N GLY A 49 10.60 -23.37 -26.17
CA GLY A 49 9.33 -24.03 -26.46
C GLY A 49 9.32 -25.51 -26.02
N TYR A 50 10.43 -26.23 -26.18
CA TYR A 50 10.55 -27.61 -25.68
C TYR A 50 10.47 -27.70 -24.16
N TYR A 51 10.92 -26.66 -23.43
CA TYR A 51 10.79 -26.56 -21.97
C TYR A 51 9.51 -25.84 -21.50
N GLY A 52 8.55 -25.60 -22.41
CA GLY A 52 7.25 -25.00 -22.07
C GLY A 52 7.26 -23.49 -21.94
N VAL A 53 8.33 -22.82 -22.38
CA VAL A 53 8.42 -21.36 -22.41
C VAL A 53 8.13 -20.87 -23.82
N ASP A 54 6.98 -20.19 -24.01
CA ASP A 54 6.58 -19.64 -25.32
C ASP A 54 7.28 -18.29 -25.57
N LEU A 55 8.28 -18.31 -26.45
CA LEU A 55 9.02 -17.13 -26.92
C LEU A 55 8.70 -16.80 -28.40
N THR A 56 7.65 -17.38 -28.98
CA THR A 56 7.29 -17.15 -30.39
C THR A 56 6.99 -15.69 -30.70
N GLY A 57 6.48 -14.92 -29.74
CA GLY A 57 6.27 -13.47 -29.85
C GLY A 57 7.53 -12.65 -30.16
N LEU A 58 8.72 -13.18 -29.89
CA LEU A 58 10.00 -12.53 -30.22
C LEU A 58 10.37 -12.64 -31.71
N MET A 59 9.79 -13.59 -32.44
CA MET A 59 10.12 -13.84 -33.86
C MET A 59 9.13 -13.20 -34.83
N THR A 60 7.87 -13.03 -34.48
CA THR A 60 6.85 -12.65 -35.43
C THR A 60 6.78 -11.14 -35.71
N GLY A 61 7.54 -10.32 -34.96
CA GLY A 61 7.43 -8.85 -35.12
C GLY A 61 5.97 -8.34 -35.00
N GLU A 62 5.06 -9.26 -34.68
CA GLU A 62 3.74 -8.88 -34.27
C GLU A 62 3.93 -7.96 -33.06
N THR A 63 3.81 -6.71 -33.31
CA THR A 63 3.39 -5.74 -32.31
C THR A 63 2.24 -6.45 -31.60
N GLY A 64 2.61 -7.26 -30.60
CA GLY A 64 1.65 -7.79 -29.65
C GLY A 64 0.80 -6.59 -29.32
N GLN A 65 -0.49 -6.77 -29.39
CA GLN A 65 -1.40 -5.82 -28.80
C GLN A 65 -0.68 -5.31 -27.57
N GLN A 66 -0.09 -4.11 -27.69
CA GLN A 66 0.02 -3.29 -26.52
C GLN A 66 -1.35 -3.47 -25.90
N GLN A 67 -1.44 -4.27 -24.84
CA GLN A 67 -2.38 -3.93 -23.83
C GLN A 67 -2.04 -2.46 -23.60
N GLN A 68 -2.73 -1.64 -24.36
CA GLN A 68 -2.98 -0.28 -24.00
C GLN A 68 -3.44 -0.43 -22.55
N TYR A 69 -2.50 -0.34 -21.62
CA TYR A 69 -2.82 0.29 -20.37
C TYR A 69 -3.28 1.66 -20.81
N SER A 70 -4.56 1.69 -21.17
CA SER A 70 -5.29 2.92 -21.40
C SER A 70 -4.83 3.78 -20.23
N GLN A 71 -4.25 4.94 -20.52
CA GLN A 71 -4.21 6.03 -19.56
C GLN A 71 -5.69 6.21 -19.19
N ARG A 72 -6.12 5.40 -18.23
CA ARG A 72 -7.48 5.43 -17.74
C ARG A 72 -7.56 6.80 -17.12
N SER A 73 -8.26 7.71 -17.78
CA SER A 73 -8.48 9.05 -17.26
C SER A 73 -8.91 8.90 -15.81
N ILE A 74 -8.23 9.61 -14.92
CA ILE A 74 -8.57 9.65 -13.50
C ILE A 74 -10.04 10.11 -13.44
N SER A 75 -10.88 9.33 -12.78
CA SER A 75 -12.31 9.69 -12.67
C SER A 75 -12.48 10.76 -11.59
N PRO A 76 -13.52 11.61 -11.64
CA PRO A 76 -13.80 12.58 -10.58
C PRO A 76 -13.90 11.93 -9.18
N ASN A 77 -14.42 10.71 -9.08
CA ASN A 77 -14.48 9.96 -7.80
C ASN A 77 -13.10 9.57 -7.29
N GLU A 78 -12.16 9.23 -8.17
CA GLU A 78 -10.78 8.96 -7.77
C GLU A 78 -10.04 10.22 -7.33
N ASP A 79 -10.37 11.38 -7.91
CA ASP A 79 -9.79 12.65 -7.46
C ASP A 79 -10.34 13.06 -6.10
N GLU A 80 -11.61 12.80 -5.82
CA GLU A 80 -12.19 13.01 -4.50
C GLU A 80 -11.55 12.07 -3.45
N ALA A 81 -11.35 10.80 -3.79
CA ALA A 81 -10.65 9.83 -2.94
C ALA A 81 -9.19 10.24 -2.69
N ALA A 82 -8.50 10.77 -3.70
CA ALA A 82 -7.13 11.27 -3.55
C ALA A 82 -7.08 12.50 -2.63
N LYS A 83 -8.01 13.43 -2.79
CA LYS A 83 -8.14 14.60 -1.93
C LYS A 83 -8.45 14.18 -0.48
N PHE A 84 -9.41 13.27 -0.29
CA PHE A 84 -9.72 12.70 1.01
C PHE A 84 -8.45 12.11 1.66
N THR A 85 -7.72 11.24 0.95
CA THR A 85 -6.48 10.61 1.42
C THR A 85 -5.45 11.64 1.87
N SER A 86 -5.28 12.72 1.09
CA SER A 86 -4.37 13.82 1.44
C SER A 86 -4.81 14.58 2.68
N VAL A 87 -6.10 14.83 2.86
CA VAL A 87 -6.67 15.46 4.07
C VAL A 87 -6.46 14.56 5.29
N ILE A 88 -6.72 13.26 5.17
CA ILE A 88 -6.50 12.33 6.30
C ILE A 88 -5.04 12.30 6.70
N LEU A 89 -4.10 12.20 5.75
CA LEU A 89 -2.69 12.28 6.07
C LEU A 89 -2.33 13.56 6.84
N ALA A 90 -2.84 14.72 6.40
CA ALA A 90 -2.65 15.99 7.08
C ALA A 90 -3.17 15.97 8.52
N THR A 91 -4.33 15.33 8.78
CA THR A 91 -4.86 15.21 10.14
C THR A 91 -4.02 14.29 11.02
N THR A 92 -3.36 13.26 10.45
CA THR A 92 -2.40 12.43 11.19
C THR A 92 -1.14 13.21 11.52
N GLU A 93 -0.67 14.08 10.61
CA GLU A 93 0.47 14.97 10.85
C GLU A 93 0.20 15.91 12.03
N ASP A 94 -0.97 16.54 12.06
CA ASP A 94 -1.38 17.44 13.14
C ASP A 94 -1.46 16.68 14.48
N THR A 95 -2.07 15.50 14.48
CA THR A 95 -2.21 14.66 15.68
C THR A 95 -0.85 14.26 16.24
N TRP A 96 0.01 13.69 15.41
CA TRP A 96 1.31 13.18 15.85
C TRP A 96 2.32 14.29 16.10
N GLY A 97 2.23 15.41 15.38
CA GLY A 97 3.00 16.62 15.67
C GLY A 97 2.78 17.07 17.12
N GLN A 98 1.52 17.18 17.56
CA GLN A 98 1.17 17.53 18.93
C GLN A 98 1.63 16.48 19.96
N GLN A 99 1.49 15.19 19.65
CA GLN A 99 1.91 14.13 20.58
C GLN A 99 3.44 14.12 20.76
N PHE A 100 4.20 14.26 19.69
CA PHE A 100 5.67 14.31 19.73
C PHE A 100 6.15 15.56 20.46
N GLU A 101 5.52 16.71 20.24
CA GLU A 101 5.82 17.95 20.98
C GLU A 101 5.65 17.77 22.48
N LYS A 102 4.53 17.13 22.92
CA LYS A 102 4.32 16.80 24.34
C LYS A 102 5.39 15.88 24.92
N MET A 103 6.04 15.07 24.10
CA MET A 103 7.17 14.21 24.48
C MET A 103 8.53 14.93 24.38
N GLY A 104 8.56 16.22 24.02
CA GLY A 104 9.79 16.98 23.78
C GLY A 104 10.54 16.52 22.52
N ARG A 105 9.84 15.96 21.53
CA ARG A 105 10.41 15.43 20.28
C ARG A 105 9.80 16.13 19.07
N THR A 106 10.50 16.08 17.95
CA THR A 106 10.01 16.58 16.66
C THR A 106 9.46 15.42 15.85
N TYR A 107 8.21 15.54 15.37
CA TYR A 107 7.61 14.57 14.46
C TYR A 107 8.16 14.74 13.05
N GLN A 108 8.54 13.63 12.43
CA GLN A 108 8.93 13.56 11.03
C GLN A 108 7.80 12.82 10.30
N PRO A 109 6.94 13.49 9.52
CA PRO A 109 5.82 12.81 8.86
C PRO A 109 6.29 11.81 7.80
N PRO A 110 5.53 10.75 7.54
CA PRO A 110 5.80 9.83 6.45
C PRO A 110 5.42 10.47 5.11
N LYS A 111 5.94 9.94 4.02
CA LYS A 111 5.33 10.14 2.70
C LYS A 111 4.14 9.22 2.51
N LEU A 112 3.22 9.59 1.63
CA LEU A 112 2.17 8.72 1.16
C LEU A 112 2.19 8.70 -0.37
N VAL A 113 2.24 7.50 -0.94
CA VAL A 113 2.21 7.27 -2.39
C VAL A 113 0.87 6.66 -2.78
N MET A 114 0.13 7.34 -3.64
CA MET A 114 -1.05 6.79 -4.31
C MET A 114 -0.62 6.18 -5.64
N TYR A 115 -1.00 4.92 -5.89
CA TYR A 115 -0.63 4.20 -7.11
C TYR A 115 -1.78 3.38 -7.67
N ARG A 116 -1.60 2.74 -8.83
CA ARG A 116 -2.52 1.78 -9.43
C ARG A 116 -1.80 0.48 -9.76
N GLY A 117 -2.40 -0.65 -9.37
CA GLY A 117 -1.92 -1.99 -9.69
C GLY A 117 -0.66 -2.36 -8.95
N ALA A 118 0.48 -1.79 -9.31
CA ALA A 118 1.77 -2.06 -8.70
C ALA A 118 2.67 -0.81 -8.69
N THR A 119 3.57 -0.73 -7.70
CA THR A 119 4.55 0.33 -7.58
C THR A 119 5.86 -0.17 -6.97
N ARG A 120 6.96 0.49 -7.27
CA ARG A 120 8.24 0.23 -6.60
C ARG A 120 8.30 0.92 -5.25
N THR A 121 8.82 0.22 -4.27
CA THR A 121 8.99 0.71 -2.90
C THR A 121 10.37 0.36 -2.37
N GLY A 122 10.78 0.96 -1.26
CA GLY A 122 12.00 0.57 -0.55
C GLY A 122 11.96 -0.85 0.03
N CYS A 123 10.76 -1.46 0.11
CA CYS A 123 10.53 -2.82 0.61
C CYS A 123 10.29 -3.84 -0.52
N GLY A 124 10.51 -3.49 -1.78
CA GLY A 124 10.23 -4.31 -2.95
C GLY A 124 9.06 -3.79 -3.78
N THR A 125 8.40 -4.67 -4.53
CA THR A 125 7.24 -4.30 -5.34
C THR A 125 5.97 -4.36 -4.51
N GLY A 126 5.30 -3.22 -4.32
CA GLY A 126 3.95 -3.14 -3.77
C GLY A 126 2.91 -3.46 -4.84
N GLN A 127 1.85 -4.19 -4.46
CA GLN A 127 0.74 -4.57 -5.33
C GLN A 127 -0.59 -4.24 -4.67
N SER A 128 -1.56 -3.80 -5.46
CA SER A 128 -2.92 -3.44 -4.98
C SER A 128 -3.60 -4.55 -4.20
N VAL A 129 -3.35 -5.82 -4.56
CA VAL A 129 -3.92 -6.99 -3.88
C VAL A 129 -3.47 -7.13 -2.42
N MET A 130 -2.36 -6.49 -2.04
CA MET A 130 -1.83 -6.50 -0.66
C MET A 130 -2.61 -5.54 0.26
N GLY A 131 -3.43 -4.65 -0.30
CA GLY A 131 -4.02 -3.53 0.44
C GLY A 131 -3.01 -2.41 0.72
N PRO A 132 -3.40 -1.38 1.47
CA PRO A 132 -2.50 -0.34 1.95
C PRO A 132 -1.42 -0.94 2.87
N PHE A 133 -0.22 -0.37 2.83
CA PHE A 133 0.87 -0.81 3.68
C PHE A 133 1.88 0.31 3.94
N TYR A 134 2.60 0.19 5.04
CA TYR A 134 3.73 1.04 5.38
C TYR A 134 5.06 0.33 5.08
N CYS A 135 5.99 1.01 4.39
CA CYS A 135 7.35 0.52 4.18
C CYS A 135 8.33 1.26 5.12
N PRO A 136 8.91 0.57 6.12
CA PRO A 136 9.85 1.21 7.03
C PRO A 136 11.18 1.59 6.35
N ALA A 137 11.57 0.94 5.26
CA ALA A 137 12.84 1.22 4.58
C ALA A 137 12.88 2.61 3.96
N ASP A 138 11.75 3.11 3.44
CA ASP A 138 11.62 4.44 2.83
C ASP A 138 10.70 5.40 3.59
N SER A 139 10.15 4.97 4.73
CA SER A 139 9.21 5.76 5.56
C SER A 139 7.99 6.25 4.79
N THR A 140 7.41 5.37 3.98
CA THR A 140 6.32 5.72 3.06
C THR A 140 5.12 4.79 3.25
N VAL A 141 3.93 5.37 3.30
CA VAL A 141 2.64 4.66 3.20
C VAL A 141 2.27 4.53 1.73
N TYR A 142 1.86 3.35 1.32
CA TYR A 142 1.44 3.06 -0.06
C TYR A 142 -0.02 2.65 -0.10
N ILE A 143 -0.79 3.22 -1.01
CA ILE A 143 -2.20 2.90 -1.19
C ILE A 143 -2.59 2.92 -2.67
N ASP A 144 -3.29 1.87 -3.12
CA ASP A 144 -4.11 1.94 -4.32
C ASP A 144 -5.52 2.35 -3.90
N LEU A 145 -6.03 3.45 -4.44
CA LEU A 145 -7.33 4.01 -4.04
C LEU A 145 -8.51 3.08 -4.34
N SER A 146 -8.34 2.09 -5.22
CA SER A 146 -9.33 1.02 -5.44
C SER A 146 -9.61 0.20 -4.19
N PHE A 147 -8.72 0.24 -3.19
CA PHE A 147 -8.92 -0.42 -1.91
C PHE A 147 -10.16 0.12 -1.16
N TYR A 148 -10.51 1.38 -1.35
CA TYR A 148 -11.73 1.93 -0.77
C TYR A 148 -13.00 1.26 -1.31
N ASP A 149 -13.03 0.95 -2.60
CA ASP A 149 -14.12 0.17 -3.20
C ASP A 149 -14.13 -1.27 -2.69
N ASP A 150 -12.94 -1.86 -2.49
CA ASP A 150 -12.80 -3.19 -1.93
C ASP A 150 -13.26 -3.25 -0.47
N MET A 151 -12.97 -2.24 0.33
CA MET A 151 -13.48 -2.13 1.70
C MET A 151 -15.01 -2.20 1.73
N LYS A 152 -15.67 -1.45 0.86
CA LYS A 152 -17.12 -1.42 0.76
C LYS A 152 -17.68 -2.74 0.22
N SER A 153 -17.19 -3.20 -0.92
CA SER A 153 -17.81 -4.31 -1.69
C SER A 153 -17.43 -5.70 -1.18
N LYS A 154 -16.19 -5.87 -0.69
CA LYS A 154 -15.64 -7.17 -0.30
C LYS A 154 -15.53 -7.35 1.20
N LEU A 155 -15.22 -6.28 1.92
CA LEU A 155 -14.94 -6.33 3.36
C LEU A 155 -16.16 -5.91 4.20
N GLY A 156 -17.15 -5.24 3.60
CA GLY A 156 -18.30 -4.73 4.32
C GLY A 156 -17.98 -3.60 5.30
N ALA A 157 -16.84 -2.93 5.08
CA ALA A 157 -16.39 -1.77 5.84
C ALA A 157 -16.59 -0.53 4.97
N ASP A 158 -17.80 0.03 5.00
CA ASP A 158 -18.16 1.27 4.31
C ASP A 158 -18.00 2.46 5.24
N GLY A 159 -17.79 3.63 4.65
CA GLY A 159 -17.69 4.90 5.36
C GLY A 159 -16.33 5.56 5.24
N ASP A 160 -16.36 6.90 5.30
CA ASP A 160 -15.14 7.70 5.14
C ASP A 160 -14.23 7.61 6.38
N PHE A 161 -14.81 7.44 7.56
CA PHE A 161 -14.01 7.25 8.77
C PHE A 161 -13.32 5.88 8.80
N ALA A 162 -13.95 4.83 8.26
CA ALA A 162 -13.33 3.52 8.06
C ALA A 162 -12.08 3.63 7.16
N GLN A 163 -12.19 4.36 6.05
CA GLN A 163 -11.08 4.63 5.14
C GLN A 163 -9.96 5.44 5.83
N GLY A 164 -10.32 6.46 6.59
CA GLY A 164 -9.38 7.26 7.38
C GLY A 164 -8.64 6.45 8.43
N TYR A 165 -9.35 5.51 9.07
CA TYR A 165 -8.78 4.60 10.06
C TYR A 165 -7.63 3.74 9.47
N VAL A 166 -7.81 3.21 8.26
CA VAL A 166 -6.78 2.43 7.58
C VAL A 166 -5.51 3.24 7.38
N ILE A 167 -5.63 4.47 6.88
CA ILE A 167 -4.48 5.38 6.71
C ILE A 167 -3.81 5.67 8.06
N ALA A 168 -4.61 5.94 9.08
CA ALA A 168 -4.10 6.23 10.43
C ALA A 168 -3.39 5.02 11.06
N HIS A 169 -3.82 3.80 10.74
CA HIS A 169 -3.16 2.55 11.13
C HIS A 169 -1.77 2.43 10.49
N GLU A 170 -1.65 2.65 9.17
CA GLU A 170 -0.37 2.61 8.47
C GLU A 170 0.59 3.70 8.98
N VAL A 171 0.07 4.91 9.27
CA VAL A 171 0.84 5.96 9.94
C VAL A 171 1.25 5.52 11.36
N GLY A 172 0.45 4.71 12.03
CA GLY A 172 0.78 4.07 13.31
C GLY A 172 2.08 3.25 13.23
N HIS A 173 2.29 2.48 12.17
CA HIS A 173 3.55 1.78 11.92
C HIS A 173 4.73 2.73 11.73
N HIS A 174 4.52 3.87 11.07
CA HIS A 174 5.55 4.90 10.98
C HIS A 174 5.91 5.46 12.36
N VAL A 175 4.93 5.70 13.21
CA VAL A 175 5.16 6.15 14.60
C VAL A 175 5.94 5.10 15.39
N GLN A 176 5.65 3.82 15.23
CA GLN A 176 6.42 2.73 15.85
C GLN A 176 7.89 2.77 15.44
N LYS A 177 8.18 3.05 14.16
CA LYS A 177 9.56 3.24 13.68
C LYS A 177 10.21 4.45 14.38
N LEU A 178 9.55 5.60 14.40
CA LEU A 178 10.09 6.83 15.01
C LEU A 178 10.34 6.69 16.53
N LEU A 179 9.53 5.88 17.21
CA LEU A 179 9.69 5.60 18.63
C LEU A 179 10.74 4.52 18.91
N GLY A 180 11.31 3.89 17.89
CA GLY A 180 12.30 2.82 18.01
C GLY A 180 11.70 1.46 18.39
N ILE A 181 10.38 1.31 18.35
CA ILE A 181 9.66 0.07 18.68
C ILE A 181 9.88 -0.97 17.59
N GLU A 182 9.69 -0.59 16.31
CA GLU A 182 9.86 -1.49 15.17
C GLU A 182 11.30 -2.05 15.08
N PRO A 183 12.37 -1.23 15.13
CA PRO A 183 13.73 -1.76 15.13
C PRO A 183 14.03 -2.70 16.30
N LYS A 184 13.52 -2.40 17.50
CA LYS A 184 13.69 -3.25 18.69
C LYS A 184 12.98 -4.59 18.50
N LEU A 185 11.75 -4.57 17.98
CA LEU A 185 10.99 -5.77 17.71
C LEU A 185 11.69 -6.64 16.68
N ARG A 186 12.18 -6.07 15.59
CA ARG A 186 12.97 -6.78 14.57
C ARG A 186 14.20 -7.46 15.17
N GLN A 187 14.89 -6.80 16.08
CA GLN A 187 16.02 -7.39 16.81
C GLN A 187 15.58 -8.59 17.66
N MET A 188 14.44 -8.49 18.35
CA MET A 188 13.90 -9.60 19.15
C MET A 188 13.50 -10.79 18.28
N GLN A 189 12.99 -10.56 17.07
CA GLN A 189 12.56 -11.60 16.14
C GLN A 189 13.72 -12.41 15.56
N GLN A 190 14.95 -11.87 15.48
CA GLN A 190 16.09 -12.52 14.84
C GLN A 190 16.44 -13.91 15.42
N ASN A 191 16.23 -14.11 16.73
CA ASN A 191 16.54 -15.35 17.42
C ASN A 191 15.29 -16.01 18.04
N ALA A 192 14.10 -15.56 17.67
CA ALA A 192 12.86 -16.04 18.22
C ALA A 192 12.31 -17.25 17.44
N SER A 193 11.52 -18.10 18.12
CA SER A 193 10.74 -19.13 17.45
C SER A 193 9.65 -18.50 16.56
N GLN A 194 9.15 -19.24 15.58
CA GLN A 194 8.07 -18.75 14.72
C GLN A 194 6.84 -18.33 15.53
N ALA A 195 6.49 -19.08 16.58
CA ALA A 195 5.38 -18.71 17.45
C ALA A 195 5.62 -17.40 18.19
N GLU A 196 6.86 -17.11 18.58
CA GLU A 196 7.19 -15.82 19.21
C GLU A 196 7.19 -14.69 18.18
N VAL A 197 7.74 -14.91 16.99
CA VAL A 197 7.66 -13.95 15.87
C VAL A 197 6.21 -13.56 15.61
N ASN A 198 5.31 -14.54 15.51
CA ASN A 198 3.89 -14.30 15.29
C ASN A 198 3.27 -13.47 16.44
N ARG A 199 3.55 -13.83 17.70
CA ARG A 199 3.05 -13.05 18.85
C ARG A 199 3.53 -11.61 18.87
N LEU A 200 4.79 -11.38 18.50
CA LEU A 200 5.37 -10.05 18.41
C LEU A 200 4.71 -9.24 17.29
N SER A 201 4.45 -9.87 16.14
CA SER A 201 3.74 -9.24 15.03
C SER A 201 2.31 -8.84 15.42
N VAL A 202 1.56 -9.73 16.08
CA VAL A 202 0.21 -9.41 16.60
C VAL A 202 0.24 -8.17 17.51
N ARG A 203 1.25 -8.07 18.39
CA ARG A 203 1.38 -6.90 19.27
C ARG A 203 1.69 -5.61 18.51
N MET A 204 2.46 -5.70 17.43
CA MET A 204 2.74 -4.56 16.56
C MET A 204 1.45 -4.02 15.93
N GLU A 205 0.63 -4.93 15.37
CA GLU A 205 -0.63 -4.56 14.73
C GLU A 205 -1.62 -3.96 15.74
N LEU A 206 -1.82 -4.60 16.89
CA LEU A 206 -2.67 -4.06 17.95
C LEU A 206 -2.21 -2.70 18.47
N GLN A 207 -0.89 -2.43 18.47
CA GLN A 207 -0.37 -1.12 18.82
C GLN A 207 -0.63 -0.10 17.71
N ALA A 208 -0.52 -0.49 16.44
CA ALA A 208 -0.87 0.38 15.31
C ALA A 208 -2.36 0.73 15.34
N ASP A 209 -3.24 -0.23 15.68
CA ASP A 209 -4.67 0.02 15.93
C ASP A 209 -4.88 1.03 17.07
N CYS A 210 -4.14 0.86 18.17
CA CYS A 210 -4.19 1.82 19.29
C CYS A 210 -3.77 3.22 18.84
N PHE A 211 -2.75 3.35 18.01
CA PHE A 211 -2.31 4.63 17.46
C PHE A 211 -3.33 5.23 16.48
N ALA A 212 -4.01 4.42 15.70
CA ALA A 212 -5.17 4.86 14.91
C ALA A 212 -6.30 5.39 15.83
N GLY A 213 -6.51 4.75 16.98
CA GLY A 213 -7.43 5.23 18.01
C GLY A 213 -7.03 6.60 18.60
N VAL A 214 -5.73 6.86 18.78
CA VAL A 214 -5.22 8.18 19.19
C VAL A 214 -5.58 9.25 18.16
N TRP A 215 -5.41 8.95 16.87
CA TRP A 215 -5.86 9.82 15.79
C TRP A 215 -7.38 10.03 15.83
N GLY A 216 -8.16 8.96 15.95
CA GLY A 216 -9.62 9.03 16.04
C GLY A 216 -10.10 9.91 17.21
N HIS A 217 -9.46 9.80 18.37
CA HIS A 217 -9.73 10.67 19.51
C HIS A 217 -9.42 12.14 19.20
N SER A 218 -8.32 12.41 18.52
CA SER A 218 -8.00 13.78 18.06
C SER A 218 -9.07 14.32 17.11
N MET A 219 -9.61 13.48 16.20
CA MET A 219 -10.71 13.86 15.31
C MET A 219 -12.00 14.16 16.09
N GLN A 220 -12.30 13.37 17.13
CA GLN A 220 -13.42 13.63 18.02
C GLN A 220 -13.28 14.98 18.74
N GLN A 221 -12.11 15.27 19.31
CA GLN A 221 -11.86 16.54 20.00
C GLN A 221 -11.99 17.75 19.07
N GLN A 222 -11.69 17.61 17.80
CA GLN A 222 -11.82 18.66 16.80
C GLN A 222 -13.25 18.78 16.23
N GLY A 223 -14.20 17.95 16.69
CA GLY A 223 -15.58 17.94 16.21
C GLY A 223 -15.71 17.49 14.75
N VAL A 224 -14.77 16.67 14.26
CA VAL A 224 -14.74 16.16 12.87
C VAL A 224 -15.63 14.94 12.72
N LEU A 225 -15.81 14.15 13.79
CA LEU A 225 -16.62 12.94 13.76
C LEU A 225 -18.11 13.23 13.67
N GLU A 226 -18.80 12.34 13.02
CA GLU A 226 -20.25 12.28 12.89
C GLU A 226 -20.80 11.02 13.57
N THR A 227 -22.12 10.97 13.71
CA THR A 227 -22.79 9.79 14.30
C THR A 227 -22.55 8.58 13.40
N GLY A 228 -22.04 7.49 13.96
CA GLY A 228 -21.73 6.24 13.24
C GLY A 228 -20.27 6.05 12.93
N ASP A 229 -19.45 7.11 12.91
CA ASP A 229 -18.03 7.02 12.53
C ASP A 229 -17.23 6.03 13.40
N LEU A 230 -17.56 5.94 14.69
CA LEU A 230 -16.89 5.00 15.58
C LEU A 230 -17.18 3.53 15.20
N GLU A 231 -18.44 3.24 14.88
CA GLU A 231 -18.85 1.92 14.39
C GLU A 231 -18.18 1.59 13.05
N GLU A 232 -18.02 2.57 12.16
CA GLU A 232 -17.28 2.40 10.91
C GLU A 232 -15.84 1.99 11.17
N ALA A 233 -15.13 2.66 12.11
CA ALA A 233 -13.76 2.32 12.48
C ALA A 233 -13.66 0.90 13.08
N LEU A 234 -14.56 0.52 13.96
CA LEU A 234 -14.58 -0.83 14.56
C LEU A 234 -14.86 -1.90 13.51
N ASN A 235 -15.79 -1.64 12.58
CA ASN A 235 -16.07 -2.53 11.47
C ASN A 235 -14.85 -2.66 10.53
N ALA A 236 -14.15 -1.54 10.27
CA ALA A 236 -12.93 -1.56 9.48
C ALA A 236 -11.84 -2.41 10.16
N ALA A 237 -11.58 -2.19 11.45
CA ALA A 237 -10.60 -2.97 12.21
C ALA A 237 -10.86 -4.48 12.14
N GLN A 238 -12.14 -4.88 12.25
CA GLN A 238 -12.53 -6.29 12.12
C GLN A 238 -12.42 -6.80 10.68
N ALA A 239 -12.75 -5.96 9.70
CA ALA A 239 -12.81 -6.36 8.30
C ALA A 239 -11.43 -6.50 7.66
N ILE A 240 -10.51 -5.60 8.02
CA ILE A 240 -9.12 -5.62 7.51
C ILE A 240 -8.17 -6.39 8.43
N GLY A 241 -8.69 -6.96 9.52
CA GLY A 241 -7.93 -7.87 10.37
C GLY A 241 -7.29 -8.97 9.52
N ASP A 242 -6.06 -9.35 9.85
CA ASP A 242 -5.19 -10.20 9.06
C ASP A 242 -5.83 -11.54 8.68
N ASP A 243 -6.69 -12.10 9.53
CA ASP A 243 -7.42 -13.33 9.26
C ASP A 243 -8.28 -13.24 7.98
N ARG A 244 -8.98 -12.13 7.77
CA ARG A 244 -9.82 -11.94 6.57
C ARG A 244 -8.99 -11.69 5.33
N LEU A 245 -7.92 -10.91 5.43
CA LEU A 245 -7.01 -10.67 4.31
C LEU A 245 -6.27 -11.95 3.92
N GLN A 246 -5.82 -12.75 4.88
CA GLN A 246 -5.22 -14.07 4.63
C GLN A 246 -6.21 -15.02 3.97
N GLN A 247 -7.46 -15.09 4.45
CA GLN A 247 -8.48 -15.94 3.87
C GLN A 247 -8.77 -15.56 2.41
N GLN A 248 -8.81 -14.26 2.10
CA GLN A 248 -9.07 -13.78 0.73
C GLN A 248 -7.88 -14.00 -0.21
N SER A 249 -6.65 -13.78 0.26
CA SER A 249 -5.45 -13.84 -0.57
C SER A 249 -4.87 -15.24 -0.70
N GLN A 250 -4.94 -16.05 0.34
CA GLN A 250 -4.29 -17.37 0.44
C GLN A 250 -5.28 -18.54 0.59
N GLY A 251 -6.58 -18.25 0.72
CA GLY A 251 -7.62 -19.24 0.94
C GLY A 251 -7.54 -19.96 2.31
N ARG A 252 -6.71 -19.47 3.21
CA ARG A 252 -6.54 -20.03 4.57
C ARG A 252 -6.13 -18.93 5.55
N VAL A 253 -6.47 -19.13 6.81
CA VAL A 253 -6.00 -18.33 7.93
C VAL A 253 -4.83 -19.03 8.60
N VAL A 254 -3.77 -18.30 8.95
CA VAL A 254 -2.67 -18.77 9.78
C VAL A 254 -2.80 -18.08 11.13
N PRO A 255 -3.31 -18.76 12.15
CA PRO A 255 -3.53 -18.15 13.46
C PRO A 255 -2.25 -17.52 14.03
N ASP A 256 -2.40 -16.40 14.71
CA ASP A 256 -1.31 -15.66 15.35
C ASP A 256 -0.20 -15.23 14.37
N SER A 257 -0.53 -14.97 13.12
CA SER A 257 0.39 -14.40 12.12
C SER A 257 -0.24 -13.18 11.43
N PHE A 258 0.61 -12.26 10.98
CA PHE A 258 0.20 -11.09 10.17
C PHE A 258 0.98 -11.07 8.87
N THR A 259 0.32 -10.58 7.80
CA THR A 259 0.86 -10.54 6.44
C THR A 259 1.22 -9.13 5.97
N HIS A 260 0.97 -8.12 6.80
CA HIS A 260 1.33 -6.72 6.53
C HIS A 260 2.78 -6.41 6.83
#